data_97a2b7227588871422c16e9cdbadbc39
#
_entry.id   97a2b7227588871422c16e9cdbadbc39
#
_cell.length_a   1.000
_cell.length_b   1.000
_cell.length_c   1.000
_cell.angle_alpha   90.00
_cell.angle_beta   90.00
_cell.angle_gamma   90.00
#
_symmetry.space_group_name_H-M   'P 1'
#
loop_
_entity.id
_entity.type
_entity.pdbx_description
1 polymer ?
#
loop_
_entity_poly.entity_id
_entity_poly.type
_entity_poly.pdbx_seq_one_letter_code
_entity_poly.pdbx_strand_id
1 'polypeptide(L)'
;IMLKSWASAERFSHHGKFWDFENIVVEPATAQRQGVPLWMGAGSEGSIRKVAARGFNLLMDQFADATLTGERIAFFRNALKEEGREYDPMGVAVARELFIVDSQREKDEAIERLNDLRRRTVDVARAPNQKTGSHILAYAKKGAAPSTESALFGTPDEIHAQLCDLRDNGVNYIICSILGGSRATLRRFAREMMPEFSDQVS
;
A
#
# COMPACT_ATOMS: atom_id res chain seq x y z
N ILE A 1 10.73 18.28 -10.23
CA ILE A 1 12.20 18.18 -10.34
C ILE A 1 12.70 16.74 -10.25
N MET A 2 12.29 15.92 -9.25
CA MET A 2 12.76 14.53 -9.05
C MET A 2 12.69 13.68 -10.32
N LEU A 3 11.52 13.62 -10.98
CA LEU A 3 11.36 12.87 -12.23
C LEU A 3 12.35 13.31 -13.33
N LYS A 4 12.56 14.61 -13.46
CA LYS A 4 13.50 15.17 -14.42
C LYS A 4 14.94 14.78 -14.07
N SER A 5 15.30 14.81 -12.78
CA SER A 5 16.62 14.41 -12.30
C SER A 5 16.94 12.94 -12.60
N TRP A 6 15.95 12.06 -12.45
CA TRP A 6 16.13 10.62 -12.67
C TRP A 6 16.06 10.22 -14.14
N ALA A 7 15.45 11.05 -14.98
CA ALA A 7 15.35 10.80 -16.41
C ALA A 7 16.52 11.38 -17.23
N SER A 8 17.35 12.24 -16.64
CA SER A 8 18.44 12.94 -17.34
C SER A 8 19.80 12.52 -16.81
N ALA A 9 20.67 12.05 -17.70
CA ALA A 9 22.11 11.89 -17.44
C ALA A 9 22.90 13.17 -17.76
N GLU A 10 22.26 14.16 -18.36
CA GLU A 10 22.86 15.42 -18.77
C GLU A 10 22.45 16.56 -17.82
N ARG A 11 23.17 17.68 -17.96
CA ARG A 11 22.81 18.90 -17.23
C ARG A 11 21.46 19.42 -17.66
N PHE A 12 20.67 19.90 -16.69
CA PHE A 12 19.36 20.49 -16.94
C PHE A 12 19.06 21.67 -16.02
N SER A 13 18.13 22.53 -16.44
CA SER A 13 17.59 23.60 -15.61
C SER A 13 16.15 23.30 -15.21
N HIS A 14 15.72 23.83 -14.07
CA HIS A 14 14.34 23.71 -13.56
C HIS A 14 13.88 25.03 -12.94
N HIS A 15 12.87 25.65 -13.54
CA HIS A 15 12.23 26.85 -13.05
C HIS A 15 10.85 26.49 -12.52
N GLY A 16 10.69 26.42 -11.22
CA GLY A 16 9.44 26.03 -10.55
C GLY A 16 8.99 27.05 -9.51
N LYS A 17 7.78 26.91 -9.03
CA LYS A 17 7.20 27.83 -8.02
C LYS A 17 8.01 27.87 -6.71
N PHE A 18 8.62 26.76 -6.30
CA PHE A 18 9.30 26.61 -5.01
C PHE A 18 10.80 26.37 -5.16
N TRP A 19 11.25 25.88 -6.31
CA TRP A 19 12.63 25.50 -6.57
C TRP A 19 13.06 25.99 -7.94
N ASP A 20 14.22 26.62 -7.96
CA ASP A 20 14.83 27.15 -9.15
C ASP A 20 16.29 26.68 -9.22
N PHE A 21 16.67 26.04 -10.31
CA PHE A 21 18.01 25.48 -10.49
C PHE A 21 18.48 25.69 -11.94
N GLU A 22 19.71 26.14 -12.08
CA GLU A 22 20.35 26.36 -13.36
C GLU A 22 21.48 25.36 -13.59
N ASN A 23 21.47 24.73 -14.75
CA ASN A 23 22.57 23.93 -15.29
C ASN A 23 23.13 22.90 -14.28
N ILE A 24 22.24 22.21 -13.57
CA ILE A 24 22.60 21.18 -12.59
C ILE A 24 22.71 19.79 -13.22
N VAL A 25 23.49 18.93 -12.61
CA VAL A 25 23.52 17.48 -12.87
C VAL A 25 23.25 16.76 -11.54
N VAL A 26 22.56 15.62 -11.61
CA VAL A 26 22.30 14.76 -10.46
C VAL A 26 23.04 13.44 -10.65
N GLU A 27 23.98 13.18 -9.77
CA GLU A 27 24.83 11.99 -9.79
C GLU A 27 24.69 11.20 -8.47
N PRO A 28 24.79 9.85 -8.52
CA PRO A 28 24.93 9.05 -9.73
C PRO A 28 23.63 8.99 -10.55
N ALA A 29 23.73 8.75 -11.84
CA ALA A 29 22.59 8.48 -12.69
C ALA A 29 21.86 7.18 -12.25
N THR A 30 20.57 7.06 -12.56
CA THR A 30 19.81 5.85 -12.23
C THR A 30 20.37 4.63 -12.98
N ALA A 31 20.54 3.50 -12.27
CA ALA A 31 21.01 2.27 -12.88
C ALA A 31 19.93 1.62 -13.77
N GLN A 32 18.66 1.86 -13.47
CA GLN A 32 17.54 1.32 -14.24
C GLN A 32 17.33 2.12 -15.54
N ARG A 33 17.46 1.47 -16.68
CA ARG A 33 17.27 2.11 -18.01
C ARG A 33 15.85 2.65 -18.21
N GLN A 34 14.85 2.03 -17.60
CA GLN A 34 13.44 2.43 -17.68
C GLN A 34 13.06 3.48 -16.61
N GLY A 35 14.04 3.96 -15.83
CA GLY A 35 13.82 4.84 -14.71
C GLY A 35 13.49 4.11 -13.38
N VAL A 36 13.40 4.86 -12.29
CA VAL A 36 13.10 4.34 -10.96
C VAL A 36 11.60 4.01 -10.87
N PRO A 37 11.21 2.79 -10.44
CA PRO A 37 9.80 2.48 -10.21
C PRO A 37 9.20 3.40 -9.13
N LEU A 38 8.14 4.10 -9.49
CA LEU A 38 7.50 5.08 -8.60
C LEU A 38 6.19 4.53 -8.08
N TRP A 39 5.99 4.63 -6.78
CA TRP A 39 4.80 4.20 -6.08
C TRP A 39 4.05 5.39 -5.48
N MET A 40 2.73 5.38 -5.58
CA MET A 40 1.91 6.44 -5.02
C MET A 40 0.71 5.87 -4.26
N GLY A 41 0.55 6.33 -3.03
CA GLY A 41 -0.59 5.97 -2.19
C GLY A 41 -1.89 6.56 -2.72
N ALA A 42 -2.91 5.72 -2.96
CA ALA A 42 -4.23 6.17 -3.35
C ALA A 42 -5.32 5.17 -2.93
N GLY A 43 -6.51 5.68 -2.59
CA GLY A 43 -7.66 4.87 -2.19
C GLY A 43 -9.00 5.37 -2.73
N SER A 44 -9.11 6.61 -3.21
CA SER A 44 -10.30 7.11 -3.89
C SER A 44 -10.13 7.01 -5.42
N GLU A 45 -11.23 6.84 -6.15
CA GLU A 45 -11.21 6.76 -7.62
C GLU A 45 -10.45 7.90 -8.26
N GLY A 46 -10.70 9.15 -7.83
CA GLY A 46 -10.01 10.32 -8.36
C GLY A 46 -8.50 10.33 -8.10
N SER A 47 -8.03 9.75 -6.98
CA SER A 47 -6.60 9.61 -6.70
C SER A 47 -5.99 8.43 -7.48
N ILE A 48 -6.68 7.31 -7.58
CA ILE A 48 -6.25 6.14 -8.36
C ILE A 48 -6.10 6.52 -9.85
N ARG A 49 -7.06 7.26 -10.42
CA ARG A 49 -6.96 7.78 -11.80
C ARG A 49 -5.72 8.65 -12.01
N LYS A 50 -5.37 9.49 -11.03
CA LYS A 50 -4.14 10.30 -11.09
C LYS A 50 -2.86 9.45 -11.04
N VAL A 51 -2.87 8.31 -10.34
CA VAL A 51 -1.75 7.36 -10.32
C VAL A 51 -1.58 6.74 -11.70
N ALA A 52 -2.67 6.25 -12.30
CA ALA A 52 -2.68 5.67 -13.65
C ALA A 52 -2.17 6.66 -14.70
N ALA A 53 -2.70 7.90 -14.72
CA ALA A 53 -2.30 8.94 -15.68
C ALA A 53 -0.81 9.29 -15.59
N ARG A 54 -0.18 9.18 -14.39
CA ARG A 54 1.25 9.39 -14.21
C ARG A 54 2.11 8.19 -14.58
N GLY A 55 1.53 7.02 -14.79
CA GLY A 55 2.26 5.76 -14.97
C GLY A 55 3.01 5.32 -13.72
N PHE A 56 2.47 5.61 -12.54
CA PHE A 56 3.02 5.16 -11.26
C PHE A 56 2.36 3.85 -10.83
N ASN A 57 3.08 3.09 -10.01
CA ASN A 57 2.55 1.94 -9.31
C ASN A 57 1.61 2.38 -8.18
N LEU A 58 0.60 1.58 -7.91
CA LEU A 58 -0.41 1.88 -6.91
C LEU A 58 -0.06 1.23 -5.56
N LEU A 59 -0.01 2.04 -4.51
CA LEU A 59 0.07 1.58 -3.12
C LEU A 59 -1.28 1.79 -2.44
N MET A 60 -1.92 0.72 -2.02
CA MET A 60 -3.20 0.77 -1.29
C MET A 60 -3.00 0.66 0.21
N ASP A 61 -3.91 1.30 0.93
CA ASP A 61 -3.91 1.35 2.38
C ASP A 61 -4.35 0.02 3.03
N GLN A 62 -4.22 -0.05 4.35
CA GLN A 62 -4.56 -1.20 5.19
C GLN A 62 -6.00 -1.18 5.74
N PHE A 63 -6.88 -0.32 5.25
CA PHE A 63 -8.21 -0.15 5.83
C PHE A 63 -9.33 -0.79 5.01
N ALA A 64 -9.10 -1.07 3.73
CA ALA A 64 -10.06 -1.72 2.87
C ALA A 64 -10.07 -3.24 3.09
N ASP A 65 -11.24 -3.87 3.11
CA ASP A 65 -11.39 -5.31 3.04
C ASP A 65 -10.95 -5.86 1.66
N ALA A 66 -11.02 -7.18 1.47
CA ALA A 66 -10.59 -7.82 0.22
C ALA A 66 -11.47 -7.40 -0.96
N THR A 67 -12.79 -7.32 -0.76
CA THR A 67 -13.75 -6.95 -1.81
C THR A 67 -13.51 -5.53 -2.33
N LEU A 68 -13.46 -4.54 -1.43
CA LEU A 68 -13.18 -3.14 -1.81
C LEU A 68 -11.78 -2.99 -2.43
N THR A 69 -10.82 -3.80 -1.97
CA THR A 69 -9.48 -3.85 -2.55
C THR A 69 -9.54 -4.33 -4.00
N GLY A 70 -10.29 -5.40 -4.28
CA GLY A 70 -10.51 -5.91 -5.64
C GLY A 70 -11.20 -4.91 -6.56
N GLU A 71 -12.24 -4.21 -6.07
CA GLU A 71 -12.91 -3.14 -6.81
C GLU A 71 -11.94 -2.03 -7.22
N ARG A 72 -11.05 -1.61 -6.32
CA ARG A 72 -10.02 -0.60 -6.60
C ARG A 72 -8.97 -1.08 -7.60
N ILE A 73 -8.58 -2.36 -7.54
CA ILE A 73 -7.67 -2.97 -8.53
C ILE A 73 -8.32 -2.95 -9.92
N ALA A 74 -9.59 -3.37 -10.01
CA ALA A 74 -10.33 -3.35 -11.26
C ALA A 74 -10.46 -1.92 -11.83
N PHE A 75 -10.73 -0.95 -10.97
CA PHE A 75 -10.77 0.46 -11.35
C PHE A 75 -9.41 0.96 -11.86
N PHE A 76 -8.31 0.63 -11.17
CA PHE A 76 -6.96 1.02 -11.60
C PHE A 76 -6.59 0.41 -12.94
N ARG A 77 -6.91 -0.89 -13.16
CA ARG A 77 -6.71 -1.58 -14.44
C ARG A 77 -7.43 -0.87 -15.59
N ASN A 78 -8.69 -0.47 -15.36
CA ASN A 78 -9.46 0.26 -16.36
C ASN A 78 -8.87 1.66 -16.63
N ALA A 79 -8.46 2.37 -15.57
CA ALA A 79 -7.80 3.67 -15.71
C ALA A 79 -6.48 3.60 -16.49
N LEU A 80 -5.66 2.55 -16.27
CA LEU A 80 -4.45 2.31 -17.05
C LEU A 80 -4.77 2.07 -18.53
N LYS A 81 -5.81 1.27 -18.82
CA LYS A 81 -6.26 1.01 -20.20
C LYS A 81 -6.72 2.29 -20.91
N GLU A 82 -7.43 3.20 -20.21
CA GLU A 82 -7.83 4.51 -20.75
C GLU A 82 -6.59 5.37 -21.10
N GLU A 83 -5.50 5.23 -20.36
CA GLU A 83 -4.21 5.91 -20.60
C GLU A 83 -3.30 5.16 -21.61
N GLY A 84 -3.78 4.09 -22.24
CA GLY A 84 -3.01 3.26 -23.17
C GLY A 84 -1.85 2.49 -22.55
N ARG A 85 -1.94 2.16 -21.25
CA ARG A 85 -0.91 1.47 -20.47
C ARG A 85 -1.31 0.03 -20.16
N GLU A 86 -0.31 -0.84 -20.10
CA GLU A 86 -0.49 -2.22 -19.66
C GLU A 86 -0.60 -2.30 -18.13
N TYR A 87 -1.40 -3.25 -17.66
CA TYR A 87 -1.52 -3.56 -16.24
C TYR A 87 -0.47 -4.60 -15.83
N ASP A 88 0.36 -4.25 -14.86
CA ASP A 88 1.26 -5.16 -14.18
C ASP A 88 0.67 -5.50 -12.80
N PRO A 89 0.34 -6.78 -12.50
CA PRO A 89 -0.15 -7.18 -11.18
C PRO A 89 0.83 -6.84 -10.05
N MET A 90 2.15 -6.89 -10.31
CA MET A 90 3.19 -6.51 -9.35
C MET A 90 3.34 -4.99 -9.19
N GLY A 91 2.71 -4.21 -10.06
CA GLY A 91 2.59 -2.76 -9.93
C GLY A 91 1.52 -2.28 -8.94
N VAL A 92 0.85 -3.20 -8.24
CA VAL A 92 -0.14 -2.88 -7.20
C VAL A 92 0.24 -3.57 -5.90
N ALA A 93 0.54 -2.78 -4.86
CA ALA A 93 0.83 -3.30 -3.53
C ALA A 93 -0.27 -2.92 -2.54
N VAL A 94 -0.60 -3.83 -1.64
CA VAL A 94 -1.61 -3.66 -0.59
C VAL A 94 -0.95 -3.78 0.77
N ALA A 95 -1.09 -2.76 1.61
CA ALA A 95 -0.59 -2.84 2.98
C ALA A 95 -1.56 -3.65 3.87
N ARG A 96 -1.01 -4.50 4.74
CA ARG A 96 -1.79 -5.25 5.75
C ARG A 96 -1.03 -5.32 7.07
N GLU A 97 -1.73 -5.09 8.18
CA GLU A 97 -1.20 -5.44 9.50
C GLU A 97 -1.24 -6.96 9.66
N LEU A 98 -0.21 -7.54 10.28
CA LEU A 98 -0.09 -8.97 10.50
C LEU A 98 -0.10 -9.30 11.99
N PHE A 99 -1.08 -10.12 12.42
CA PHE A 99 -1.22 -10.63 13.78
C PHE A 99 -1.47 -12.13 13.74
N ILE A 100 -0.47 -12.94 14.10
CA ILE A 100 -0.61 -14.38 14.27
C ILE A 100 -0.88 -14.64 15.74
N VAL A 101 -1.98 -15.30 16.06
CA VAL A 101 -2.45 -15.57 17.42
C VAL A 101 -2.84 -17.04 17.57
N ASP A 102 -2.52 -17.64 18.72
CA ASP A 102 -2.79 -19.06 19.00
C ASP A 102 -3.81 -19.25 20.15
N SER A 103 -4.21 -18.18 20.81
CA SER A 103 -5.13 -18.23 21.94
C SER A 103 -6.08 -17.04 21.96
N GLN A 104 -7.23 -17.21 22.64
CA GLN A 104 -8.19 -16.13 22.81
C GLN A 104 -7.57 -14.91 23.51
N ARG A 105 -6.71 -15.13 24.51
CA ARG A 105 -6.00 -14.03 25.19
C ARG A 105 -5.13 -13.23 24.23
N GLU A 106 -4.34 -13.92 23.39
CA GLU A 106 -3.51 -13.25 22.38
C GLU A 106 -4.36 -12.51 21.35
N LYS A 107 -5.51 -13.07 20.99
CA LYS A 107 -6.48 -12.43 20.10
C LYS A 107 -6.98 -11.11 20.68
N ASP A 108 -7.39 -11.10 21.94
CA ASP A 108 -7.89 -9.92 22.63
C ASP A 108 -6.80 -8.83 22.74
N GLU A 109 -5.58 -9.20 23.13
CA GLU A 109 -4.42 -8.30 23.20
C GLU A 109 -4.05 -7.73 21.81
N ALA A 110 -4.17 -8.53 20.76
CA ALA A 110 -3.88 -8.10 19.39
C ALA A 110 -4.96 -7.13 18.86
N ILE A 111 -6.23 -7.36 19.19
CA ILE A 111 -7.34 -6.44 18.87
C ILE A 111 -7.12 -5.08 19.54
N GLU A 112 -6.75 -5.05 20.81
CA GLU A 112 -6.45 -3.80 21.51
C GLU A 112 -5.30 -3.03 20.81
N ARG A 113 -4.21 -3.72 20.47
CA ARG A 113 -3.07 -3.12 19.76
C ARG A 113 -3.46 -2.56 18.39
N LEU A 114 -4.25 -3.31 17.62
CA LEU A 114 -4.76 -2.88 16.32
C LEU A 114 -5.65 -1.63 16.47
N ASN A 115 -6.52 -1.62 17.47
CA ASN A 115 -7.39 -0.49 17.77
C ASN A 115 -6.59 0.76 18.15
N ASP A 116 -5.57 0.61 18.98
CA ASP A 116 -4.70 1.71 19.38
C ASP A 116 -3.91 2.28 18.21
N LEU A 117 -3.36 1.41 17.35
CA LEU A 117 -2.64 1.81 16.16
C LEU A 117 -3.52 2.64 15.22
N ARG A 118 -4.73 2.16 14.94
CA ARG A 118 -5.68 2.82 14.05
C ARG A 118 -6.17 4.13 14.63
N ARG A 119 -6.42 4.19 15.95
CA ARG A 119 -6.77 5.43 16.64
C ARG A 119 -5.68 6.48 16.46
N ARG A 120 -4.41 6.12 16.72
CA ARG A 120 -3.26 7.03 16.51
C ARG A 120 -3.14 7.50 15.06
N THR A 121 -3.35 6.61 14.08
CA THR A 121 -3.33 6.97 12.67
C THR A 121 -4.40 7.99 12.33
N VAL A 122 -5.61 7.83 12.84
CA VAL A 122 -6.71 8.78 12.68
C VAL A 122 -6.42 10.10 13.37
N ASP A 123 -5.85 10.08 14.58
CA ASP A 123 -5.52 11.30 15.34
C ASP A 123 -4.44 12.12 14.61
N VAL A 124 -3.42 11.48 14.06
CA VAL A 124 -2.41 12.14 13.22
C VAL A 124 -3.04 12.74 11.95
N ALA A 125 -4.01 12.03 11.34
CA ALA A 125 -4.71 12.53 10.16
C ALA A 125 -5.65 13.73 10.43
N ARG A 126 -5.98 13.98 11.70
CA ARG A 126 -6.81 15.10 12.17
C ARG A 126 -6.00 16.33 12.56
N ALA A 127 -4.82 16.55 11.97
CA ALA A 127 -3.97 17.70 12.30
C ALA A 127 -4.75 19.02 12.36
N PRO A 128 -4.51 19.88 13.37
CA PRO A 128 -5.22 21.14 13.53
C PRO A 128 -5.02 22.04 12.30
N ASN A 129 -6.08 22.72 11.88
CA ASN A 129 -6.10 23.66 10.77
C ASN A 129 -5.90 23.09 9.35
N GLN A 130 -5.93 21.79 9.15
CA GLN A 130 -5.94 21.20 7.82
C GLN A 130 -7.37 20.77 7.42
N LYS A 131 -7.87 21.30 6.30
CA LYS A 131 -9.02 20.72 5.60
C LYS A 131 -8.53 19.43 4.90
N THR A 132 -8.33 18.39 5.66
CA THR A 132 -7.83 17.13 5.14
C THR A 132 -8.98 16.39 4.46
N GLY A 133 -8.92 16.28 3.14
CA GLY A 133 -9.72 15.33 2.35
C GLY A 133 -9.13 13.92 2.37
N SER A 134 -8.43 13.53 3.45
CA SER A 134 -7.85 12.21 3.56
C SER A 134 -8.95 11.14 3.62
N HIS A 135 -8.91 10.16 2.74
CA HIS A 135 -9.84 9.03 2.74
C HIS A 135 -9.74 8.20 4.03
N ILE A 136 -8.60 8.23 4.75
CA ILE A 136 -8.44 7.62 6.09
C ILE A 136 -9.49 8.15 7.05
N LEU A 137 -9.82 9.45 6.99
CA LEU A 137 -10.87 10.04 7.82
C LEU A 137 -12.27 9.57 7.44
N ALA A 138 -12.48 9.08 6.23
CA ALA A 138 -13.76 8.50 5.83
C ALA A 138 -14.03 7.18 6.56
N TYR A 139 -13.01 6.37 6.81
CA TYR A 139 -13.14 5.17 7.65
C TYR A 139 -13.44 5.51 9.11
N ALA A 140 -12.83 6.57 9.65
CA ALA A 140 -13.11 7.05 11.01
C ALA A 140 -14.53 7.60 11.18
N LYS A 141 -15.10 8.25 10.16
CA LYS A 141 -16.46 8.81 10.19
C LYS A 141 -17.55 7.75 10.16
N LYS A 142 -17.30 6.58 9.61
CA LYS A 142 -18.28 5.50 9.53
C LYS A 142 -18.58 4.83 10.88
N GLY A 143 -17.92 5.25 11.98
CA GLY A 143 -18.13 4.68 13.32
C GLY A 143 -17.79 3.19 13.39
N ALA A 144 -17.19 2.65 12.36
CA ALA A 144 -16.75 1.28 12.34
C ALA A 144 -15.67 1.12 13.41
N ALA A 145 -15.92 0.29 14.40
CA ALA A 145 -14.86 -0.31 15.17
C ALA A 145 -13.83 -0.85 14.16
N PRO A 146 -12.52 -0.70 14.41
CA PRO A 146 -11.52 -1.22 13.49
C PRO A 146 -11.78 -2.71 13.30
N SER A 147 -12.29 -3.06 12.13
CA SER A 147 -12.55 -4.44 11.76
C SER A 147 -11.23 -5.17 11.58
N THR A 148 -11.10 -6.36 12.13
CA THR A 148 -9.97 -7.25 11.81
C THR A 148 -10.00 -7.72 10.36
N GLU A 149 -11.12 -7.53 9.65
CA GLU A 149 -11.33 -7.94 8.25
C GLU A 149 -10.34 -7.31 7.25
N SER A 150 -9.77 -6.17 7.58
CA SER A 150 -8.76 -5.52 6.75
C SER A 150 -7.31 -5.84 7.16
N ALA A 151 -7.10 -6.67 8.18
CA ALA A 151 -5.78 -7.15 8.62
C ALA A 151 -5.61 -8.63 8.28
N LEU A 152 -4.39 -9.11 8.22
CA LEU A 152 -4.07 -10.54 8.29
C LEU A 152 -4.05 -10.92 9.77
N PHE A 153 -5.15 -11.51 10.26
CA PHE A 153 -5.41 -11.63 11.66
C PHE A 153 -6.01 -12.98 12.00
N GLY A 154 -5.40 -13.70 12.93
CA GLY A 154 -5.91 -14.96 13.44
C GLY A 154 -4.85 -16.06 13.56
N THR A 155 -5.31 -17.30 13.58
CA THR A 155 -4.45 -18.49 13.46
C THR A 155 -3.82 -18.57 12.06
N PRO A 156 -2.78 -19.39 11.85
CA PRO A 156 -2.22 -19.62 10.53
C PRO A 156 -3.27 -19.98 9.48
N ASP A 157 -4.22 -20.86 9.80
CA ASP A 157 -5.28 -21.28 8.85
C ASP A 157 -6.24 -20.12 8.51
N GLU A 158 -6.60 -19.29 9.50
CA GLU A 158 -7.44 -18.09 9.27
C GLU A 158 -6.70 -17.08 8.38
N ILE A 159 -5.40 -16.85 8.61
CA ILE A 159 -4.59 -15.95 7.79
C ILE A 159 -4.41 -16.52 6.38
N HIS A 160 -4.22 -17.83 6.24
CA HIS A 160 -4.16 -18.48 4.95
C HIS A 160 -5.43 -18.24 4.13
N ALA A 161 -6.61 -18.43 4.74
CA ALA A 161 -7.89 -18.16 4.10
C ALA A 161 -8.01 -16.67 3.66
N GLN A 162 -7.56 -15.73 4.48
CA GLN A 162 -7.55 -14.30 4.15
C GLN A 162 -6.59 -13.98 3.00
N LEU A 163 -5.43 -14.64 2.93
CA LEU A 163 -4.50 -14.50 1.81
C LEU A 163 -5.10 -15.04 0.51
N CYS A 164 -5.80 -16.18 0.56
CA CYS A 164 -6.53 -16.72 -0.58
C CYS A 164 -7.63 -15.74 -1.04
N ASP A 165 -8.40 -15.16 -0.12
CA ASP A 165 -9.44 -14.18 -0.46
C ASP A 165 -8.84 -12.93 -1.12
N LEU A 166 -7.72 -12.42 -0.62
CA LEU A 166 -7.00 -11.30 -1.24
C LEU A 166 -6.52 -11.66 -2.65
N ARG A 167 -5.91 -12.84 -2.84
CA ARG A 167 -5.47 -13.34 -4.14
C ARG A 167 -6.63 -13.44 -5.12
N ASP A 168 -7.76 -14.01 -4.70
CA ASP A 168 -8.94 -14.21 -5.54
C ASP A 168 -9.60 -12.88 -5.91
N ASN A 169 -9.38 -11.82 -5.12
CA ASN A 169 -9.68 -10.43 -5.43
C ASN A 169 -8.58 -9.70 -6.22
N GLY A 170 -7.57 -10.41 -6.74
CA GLY A 170 -6.56 -9.89 -7.65
C GLY A 170 -5.35 -9.23 -6.99
N VAL A 171 -5.13 -9.45 -5.70
CA VAL A 171 -3.93 -8.98 -4.99
C VAL A 171 -2.77 -9.94 -5.23
N ASN A 172 -1.67 -9.44 -5.81
CA ASN A 172 -0.45 -10.21 -6.07
C ASN A 172 0.75 -9.75 -5.22
N TYR A 173 0.65 -8.57 -4.60
CA TYR A 173 1.72 -8.02 -3.80
C TYR A 173 1.18 -7.45 -2.49
N ILE A 174 1.63 -8.00 -1.36
CA ILE A 174 1.23 -7.59 -0.01
C ILE A 174 2.46 -7.08 0.74
N ILE A 175 2.29 -5.92 1.37
CA ILE A 175 3.27 -5.35 2.30
C ILE A 175 2.78 -5.60 3.72
N CYS A 176 3.38 -6.57 4.40
CA CYS A 176 3.04 -6.90 5.78
C CYS A 176 3.69 -5.93 6.77
N SER A 177 2.86 -5.31 7.61
CA SER A 177 3.29 -4.49 8.75
C SER A 177 3.13 -5.28 10.04
N ILE A 178 4.21 -5.38 10.82
CA ILE A 178 4.21 -6.04 12.13
C ILE A 178 4.32 -5.02 13.28
N LEU A 179 3.64 -3.89 13.18
CA LEU A 179 3.69 -2.85 14.21
C LEU A 179 3.30 -3.42 15.58
N GLY A 180 4.27 -3.42 16.50
CA GLY A 180 4.15 -4.07 17.81
C GLY A 180 4.37 -5.59 17.80
N GLY A 181 4.66 -6.21 16.66
CA GLY A 181 5.06 -7.61 16.54
C GLY A 181 6.58 -7.82 16.68
N SER A 182 6.98 -9.08 16.67
CA SER A 182 8.39 -9.48 16.78
C SER A 182 8.94 -10.04 15.47
N ARG A 183 10.27 -10.14 15.37
CA ARG A 183 10.91 -10.88 14.26
C ARG A 183 10.46 -12.34 14.21
N ALA A 184 10.03 -12.92 15.34
CA ALA A 184 9.48 -14.27 15.40
C ALA A 184 8.18 -14.37 14.60
N THR A 185 7.30 -13.35 14.64
CA THR A 185 6.08 -13.29 13.83
C THR A 185 6.38 -13.35 12.33
N LEU A 186 7.37 -12.55 11.86
CA LEU A 186 7.77 -12.60 10.44
C LEU A 186 8.37 -13.95 10.05
N ARG A 187 9.22 -14.54 10.90
CA ARG A 187 9.80 -15.87 10.64
C ARG A 187 8.74 -16.95 10.59
N ARG A 188 7.73 -16.86 11.47
CA ARG A 188 6.60 -17.79 11.48
C ARG A 188 5.77 -17.64 10.19
N PHE A 189 5.43 -16.43 9.81
CA PHE A 189 4.72 -16.14 8.56
C PHE A 189 5.49 -16.69 7.34
N ALA A 190 6.79 -16.40 7.27
CA ALA A 190 7.64 -16.86 6.16
C ALA A 190 7.75 -18.39 6.07
N ARG A 191 7.73 -19.09 7.20
CA ARG A 191 7.86 -20.54 7.25
C ARG A 191 6.53 -21.27 7.01
N GLU A 192 5.44 -20.76 7.58
CA GLU A 192 4.16 -21.48 7.66
C GLU A 192 3.17 -21.08 6.56
N MET A 193 3.32 -19.88 5.97
CA MET A 193 2.35 -19.33 5.01
C MET A 193 2.96 -18.99 3.64
N MET A 194 4.11 -18.30 3.60
CA MET A 194 4.70 -17.85 2.33
C MET A 194 4.98 -18.96 1.30
N PRO A 195 5.41 -20.18 1.66
CA PRO A 195 5.78 -21.18 0.66
C PRO A 195 4.64 -21.49 -0.32
N GLU A 196 3.40 -21.47 0.16
CA GLU A 196 2.22 -21.78 -0.67
C GLU A 196 1.85 -20.66 -1.67
N PHE A 197 2.33 -19.43 -1.42
CA PHE A 197 2.08 -18.26 -2.25
C PHE A 197 3.29 -17.83 -3.09
N SER A 198 4.48 -18.40 -2.85
CA SER A 198 5.73 -18.02 -3.54
C SER A 198 5.89 -18.66 -4.92
N ASP A 199 5.32 -19.83 -5.15
CA ASP A 199 5.51 -20.61 -6.38
C ASP A 199 4.60 -20.17 -7.55
N GLN A 200 3.79 -19.16 -7.37
CA GLN A 200 2.82 -18.67 -8.37
C GLN A 200 3.34 -17.46 -9.18
N VAL A 201 4.57 -17.05 -8.96
CA VAL A 201 5.23 -15.96 -9.72
C VAL A 201 6.17 -16.60 -10.74
N SER A 202 5.62 -17.17 -11.80
CA SER A 202 6.37 -17.62 -12.98
C SER A 202 5.83 -16.93 -14.24
#